data_68cc54f5468a35cf3aa2eb96ebb3e4c7
#
_entry.id   68cc54f5468a35cf3aa2eb96ebb3e4c7
#
_cell.length_a   1.000
_cell.length_b   1.000
_cell.length_c   1.000
_cell.angle_alpha   90.00
_cell.angle_beta   90.00
_cell.angle_gamma   90.00
#
_symmetry.space_group_name_H-M   'P 1'
#
loop_
_entity.id
_entity.type
_entity.pdbx_description
1 polymer ?
#
loop_
_entity_poly.entity_id
_entity_poly.type
_entity_poly.pdbx_seq_one_letter_code
_entity_poly.pdbx_strand_id
1 'polypeptide(L)'
;MKKKALALLCAAALTLGLTACGNPGGQSSNAGSPSGTNTVGSSAHTSGQNTDFPTKNINLIIPYSAGGDSDNMFRCLESSMSQFLNGNVIVGEIVSGGNAIPGTQQALDAEADGYSIVIAYPGNICIQPNMGNATYQYSDFQAIANITASPVLFAVQESAPYDDFTGWVEWVKAHPGEFTFCTGSLGGTPHLAMMKMLYALGIQDDVVYVPYSGNSEAYAAVAGGQIGGYAAVASGVVNKEFVKPIANLGTVECPAYPDLETLTDVGVDMSQATDVFCGFACSSNVDKETVNALSDAFAKAMELPEVQENFKNLNYTTNYLNAEDFQAYLDENYEAYAQVIQNLDLTQ
;
A
#
# COMPACT_ATOMS: atom_id res chain seq x y z
N MET A 1 -43.66 10.98 -28.69
CA MET A 1 -43.73 11.98 -29.81
C MET A 1 -42.35 12.63 -29.91
N LYS A 2 -41.67 12.37 -31.05
CA LYS A 2 -40.77 13.27 -31.86
C LYS A 2 -39.59 13.90 -31.11
N LYS A 3 -38.34 13.60 -31.41
CA LYS A 3 -37.41 13.75 -32.59
C LYS A 3 -36.32 14.72 -32.15
N LYS A 4 -35.05 14.70 -32.48
CA LYS A 4 -34.10 14.20 -33.50
C LYS A 4 -32.70 14.58 -33.04
N ALA A 5 -31.76 13.76 -33.08
CA ALA A 5 -30.53 13.65 -33.88
C ALA A 5 -30.02 14.95 -34.57
N LEU A 6 -28.75 15.28 -34.29
CA LEU A 6 -27.90 15.93 -35.31
C LEU A 6 -26.43 15.58 -35.06
N ALA A 7 -25.90 14.75 -35.95
CA ALA A 7 -24.48 14.55 -36.18
C ALA A 7 -23.99 15.60 -37.14
N LEU A 8 -22.75 16.08 -37.00
CA LEU A 8 -21.99 16.62 -38.14
C LEU A 8 -20.49 16.37 -37.97
N LEU A 9 -19.99 15.63 -38.96
CA LEU A 9 -18.59 15.44 -39.32
C LEU A 9 -17.89 16.80 -39.65
N CYS A 10 -16.57 16.83 -39.38
CA CYS A 10 -15.63 17.48 -40.31
C CYS A 10 -14.27 16.78 -40.23
N ALA A 11 -13.97 16.04 -41.28
CA ALA A 11 -12.65 15.58 -41.63
C ALA A 11 -11.98 16.65 -42.52
N ALA A 12 -10.70 16.91 -42.29
CA ALA A 12 -9.83 17.47 -43.32
C ALA A 12 -8.39 17.02 -43.08
N ALA A 13 -7.94 16.21 -44.00
CA ALA A 13 -6.56 15.80 -44.19
C ALA A 13 -5.80 16.93 -44.92
N LEU A 14 -4.52 17.06 -44.64
CA LEU A 14 -3.57 17.62 -45.64
C LEU A 14 -2.16 17.10 -45.40
N THR A 15 -1.65 16.60 -46.44
CA THR A 15 -0.52 15.80 -46.86
C THR A 15 0.78 16.61 -47.04
N LEU A 16 1.88 15.84 -46.92
CA LEU A 16 3.13 15.87 -47.72
C LEU A 16 4.14 17.04 -47.58
N GLY A 17 5.37 16.60 -47.36
CA GLY A 17 6.60 17.33 -47.62
C GLY A 17 7.85 16.51 -47.35
N LEU A 18 8.19 15.57 -48.26
CA LEU A 18 9.52 14.97 -48.37
C LEU A 18 10.48 16.01 -49.02
N THR A 19 11.70 16.12 -48.47
CA THR A 19 12.89 16.37 -49.32
C THR A 19 14.12 15.71 -48.68
N ALA A 20 14.72 14.88 -49.49
CA ALA A 20 16.02 14.20 -49.33
C ALA A 20 17.13 15.09 -49.91
N CYS A 21 18.36 14.75 -49.53
CA CYS A 21 19.67 14.93 -50.18
C CYS A 21 20.71 15.31 -49.13
N GLY A 22 21.89 14.72 -48.98
CA GLY A 22 22.69 13.86 -49.80
C GLY A 22 24.06 13.76 -49.12
N ASN A 23 24.69 12.62 -49.23
CA ASN A 23 26.10 12.32 -48.94
C ASN A 23 27.00 12.88 -50.08
N PRO A 24 28.32 13.05 -50.01
CA PRO A 24 29.27 11.97 -49.72
C PRO A 24 30.67 12.33 -49.11
N GLY A 25 31.35 11.31 -48.56
CA GLY A 25 32.71 11.00 -49.02
C GLY A 25 33.90 11.42 -48.16
N GLY A 26 34.72 10.44 -47.81
CA GLY A 26 36.13 10.63 -47.41
C GLY A 26 36.73 9.40 -46.68
N GLN A 27 37.26 8.47 -47.46
CA GLN A 27 38.17 7.39 -47.02
C GLN A 27 39.53 7.91 -46.58
N SER A 28 40.16 7.27 -45.57
CA SER A 28 41.47 6.62 -45.68
C SER A 28 41.98 6.02 -44.40
N SER A 29 42.09 4.73 -44.35
CA SER A 29 43.20 3.80 -44.03
C SER A 29 44.34 4.33 -43.17
N ASN A 30 44.72 3.63 -42.08
CA ASN A 30 45.88 2.77 -42.08
C ASN A 30 46.02 1.91 -40.81
N ALA A 31 46.63 0.77 -41.02
CA ALA A 31 46.90 -0.34 -40.14
C ALA A 31 48.00 -0.06 -39.11
N GLY A 32 47.97 -0.85 -37.99
CA GLY A 32 49.05 -0.96 -37.06
C GLY A 32 48.69 -1.75 -35.80
N SER A 33 48.77 -3.08 -35.88
CA SER A 33 48.91 -3.93 -34.67
C SER A 33 50.37 -3.99 -34.28
N PRO A 34 50.74 -4.08 -32.99
CA PRO A 34 51.05 -5.38 -32.48
C PRO A 34 50.64 -5.67 -31.01
N SER A 35 50.30 -6.91 -30.83
CA SER A 35 50.54 -7.84 -29.71
C SER A 35 51.12 -7.29 -28.40
N GLY A 36 50.41 -7.52 -27.30
CA GLY A 36 50.88 -7.28 -25.93
C GLY A 36 49.99 -7.97 -24.90
N THR A 37 50.38 -9.18 -24.58
CA THR A 37 50.24 -9.96 -23.33
C THR A 37 49.08 -9.71 -22.40
N ASN A 38 48.21 -10.73 -22.30
CA ASN A 38 47.25 -10.95 -21.22
C ASN A 38 47.93 -10.97 -19.86
N THR A 39 47.51 -10.05 -18.99
CA THR A 39 47.64 -10.24 -17.55
C THR A 39 46.20 -10.30 -17.01
N VAL A 40 45.81 -11.48 -16.57
CA VAL A 40 44.57 -11.71 -15.82
C VAL A 40 44.76 -11.04 -14.46
N GLY A 41 44.28 -9.82 -14.35
CA GLY A 41 44.11 -9.14 -13.08
C GLY A 41 42.78 -9.58 -12.48
N SER A 42 42.85 -10.44 -11.48
CA SER A 42 41.74 -10.74 -10.58
C SER A 42 41.33 -9.42 -9.90
N SER A 43 40.27 -8.81 -10.39
CA SER A 43 39.63 -7.70 -9.69
C SER A 43 38.91 -8.30 -8.49
N ALA A 44 39.57 -8.27 -7.34
CA ALA A 44 38.88 -8.38 -6.07
C ALA A 44 37.86 -7.24 -6.05
N HIS A 45 36.58 -7.58 -6.05
CA HIS A 45 35.51 -6.66 -5.65
C HIS A 45 35.79 -6.31 -4.18
N THR A 46 36.49 -5.23 -3.97
CA THR A 46 36.45 -4.51 -2.70
C THR A 46 35.05 -3.94 -2.62
N SER A 47 34.24 -4.44 -1.71
CA SER A 47 33.01 -3.79 -1.24
C SER A 47 33.39 -2.45 -0.61
N GLY A 48 33.54 -1.43 -1.44
CA GLY A 48 33.64 -0.06 -1.01
C GLY A 48 32.25 0.38 -0.63
N GLN A 49 32.04 0.79 0.61
CA GLN A 49 30.85 1.49 1.04
C GLN A 49 30.58 2.60 0.01
N ASN A 50 29.42 2.55 -0.63
CA ASN A 50 28.97 3.60 -1.54
C ASN A 50 28.48 4.79 -0.69
N THR A 51 29.45 5.52 -0.10
CA THR A 51 29.20 6.64 0.82
C THR A 51 28.53 7.84 0.12
N ASP A 52 28.37 7.78 -1.20
CA ASP A 52 27.83 8.89 -2.00
C ASP A 52 26.34 8.73 -2.34
N PHE A 53 25.68 7.60 -2.04
CA PHE A 53 24.25 7.42 -2.32
C PHE A 53 23.40 8.25 -1.34
N PRO A 54 22.35 8.97 -1.84
CA PRO A 54 21.99 9.19 -3.24
C PRO A 54 22.76 10.37 -3.86
N THR A 55 23.06 10.29 -5.18
CA THR A 55 23.72 11.34 -5.96
C THR A 55 22.74 12.11 -6.87
N LYS A 56 21.48 11.63 -6.97
CA LYS A 56 20.37 12.23 -7.72
C LYS A 56 19.08 12.06 -6.92
N ASN A 57 18.02 12.73 -7.34
CA ASN A 57 16.69 12.56 -6.74
C ASN A 57 16.19 11.12 -6.88
N ILE A 58 15.42 10.69 -5.89
CA ILE A 58 14.78 9.37 -5.83
C ILE A 58 13.34 9.51 -6.34
N ASN A 59 12.88 8.61 -7.19
CA ASN A 59 11.49 8.54 -7.64
C ASN A 59 10.69 7.61 -6.72
N LEU A 60 9.63 8.13 -6.12
CA LEU A 60 8.67 7.37 -5.33
C LEU A 60 7.40 7.15 -6.15
N ILE A 61 7.13 5.93 -6.52
CA ILE A 61 5.84 5.57 -7.12
C ILE A 61 4.79 5.47 -6.02
N ILE A 62 3.72 6.25 -6.15
CA ILE A 62 2.54 6.23 -5.29
C ILE A 62 1.40 5.58 -6.10
N PRO A 63 1.13 4.27 -5.91
CA PRO A 63 0.18 3.54 -6.75
C PRO A 63 -1.29 3.75 -6.32
N TYR A 64 -1.56 4.84 -5.62
CA TYR A 64 -2.86 5.23 -5.08
C TYR A 64 -3.23 6.65 -5.51
N SER A 65 -4.47 7.06 -5.24
CA SER A 65 -4.96 8.37 -5.67
C SER A 65 -4.29 9.53 -4.93
N ALA A 66 -4.07 10.62 -5.63
CA ALA A 66 -3.60 11.87 -5.04
C ALA A 66 -4.54 12.34 -3.92
N GLY A 67 -3.97 12.87 -2.83
CA GLY A 67 -4.70 13.29 -1.63
C GLY A 67 -5.27 12.14 -0.79
N GLY A 68 -4.99 10.88 -1.15
CA GLY A 68 -5.26 9.71 -0.32
C GLY A 68 -4.25 9.54 0.82
N ASP A 69 -4.49 8.53 1.68
CA ASP A 69 -3.65 8.32 2.86
C ASP A 69 -2.16 8.15 2.52
N SER A 70 -1.83 7.42 1.46
CA SER A 70 -0.44 7.19 1.03
C SER A 70 0.27 8.48 0.57
N ASP A 71 -0.43 9.31 -0.22
CA ASP A 71 0.12 10.59 -0.67
C ASP A 71 0.29 11.55 0.52
N ASN A 72 -0.71 11.64 1.38
CA ASN A 72 -0.67 12.47 2.59
C ASN A 72 0.44 12.01 3.56
N MET A 73 0.60 10.69 3.76
CA MET A 73 1.67 10.13 4.58
C MET A 73 3.04 10.54 4.03
N PHE A 74 3.26 10.38 2.73
CA PHE A 74 4.53 10.81 2.11
C PHE A 74 4.75 12.33 2.26
N ARG A 75 3.71 13.16 2.10
CA ARG A 75 3.81 14.61 2.28
C ARG A 75 4.26 15.01 3.68
N CYS A 76 3.97 14.23 4.72
CA CYS A 76 4.47 14.48 6.07
C CYS A 76 6.00 14.42 6.16
N LEU A 77 6.65 13.65 5.27
CA LEU A 77 8.09 13.41 5.25
C LEU A 77 8.82 14.21 4.17
N GLU A 78 8.17 14.50 3.04
CA GLU A 78 8.78 14.93 1.78
C GLU A 78 9.80 16.06 1.97
N SER A 79 9.40 17.13 2.68
CA SER A 79 10.25 18.31 2.85
C SER A 79 11.49 18.07 3.72
N SER A 80 11.41 17.10 4.64
CA SER A 80 12.46 16.82 5.61
C SER A 80 13.49 15.83 5.11
N MET A 81 13.13 14.99 4.11
CA MET A 81 14.00 13.91 3.62
C MET A 81 15.33 14.41 3.03
N SER A 82 15.35 15.58 2.39
CA SER A 82 16.57 16.12 1.77
C SER A 82 17.74 16.35 2.75
N GLN A 83 17.43 16.52 4.05
CA GLN A 83 18.43 16.66 5.10
C GLN A 83 19.27 15.39 5.29
N PHE A 84 18.74 14.24 4.90
CA PHE A 84 19.34 12.91 5.10
C PHE A 84 19.72 12.21 3.80
N LEU A 85 19.47 12.85 2.64
CA LEU A 85 19.69 12.33 1.31
C LEU A 85 20.72 13.16 0.51
N ASN A 86 21.79 13.64 1.16
CA ASN A 86 22.84 14.46 0.56
C ASN A 86 22.30 15.69 -0.19
N GLY A 87 21.18 16.27 0.26
CA GLY A 87 20.48 17.39 -0.39
C GLY A 87 19.59 17.00 -1.56
N ASN A 88 19.54 15.71 -1.94
CA ASN A 88 18.58 15.23 -2.93
C ASN A 88 17.19 15.07 -2.31
N VAL A 89 16.15 15.00 -3.14
CA VAL A 89 14.76 14.87 -2.70
C VAL A 89 14.14 13.56 -3.18
N ILE A 90 13.10 13.14 -2.50
CA ILE A 90 12.20 12.10 -3.01
C ILE A 90 11.09 12.81 -3.78
N VAL A 91 10.88 12.41 -5.03
CA VAL A 91 9.83 12.96 -5.91
C VAL A 91 8.71 11.95 -6.02
N GLY A 92 7.52 12.30 -5.51
CA GLY A 92 6.34 11.45 -5.60
C GLY A 92 5.71 11.48 -6.99
N GLU A 93 5.53 10.33 -7.62
CA GLU A 93 4.83 10.12 -8.88
C GLU A 93 3.55 9.31 -8.63
N ILE A 94 2.39 9.89 -8.93
CA ILE A 94 1.10 9.23 -8.76
C ILE A 94 0.80 8.33 -9.97
N VAL A 95 0.70 7.03 -9.75
CA VAL A 95 0.34 6.02 -10.79
C VAL A 95 -0.79 5.15 -10.26
N SER A 96 -1.97 5.74 -10.12
CA SER A 96 -3.13 5.12 -9.47
C SER A 96 -3.97 4.24 -10.39
N GLY A 97 -4.78 3.36 -9.79
CA GLY A 97 -5.74 2.50 -10.47
C GLY A 97 -5.35 1.02 -10.46
N GLY A 98 -6.24 0.18 -10.99
CA GLY A 98 -6.01 -1.26 -11.15
C GLY A 98 -5.54 -1.97 -9.86
N ASN A 99 -6.13 -1.67 -8.70
CA ASN A 99 -5.72 -2.19 -7.40
C ASN A 99 -4.23 -1.93 -7.07
N ALA A 100 -3.69 -0.80 -7.52
CA ALA A 100 -2.29 -0.41 -7.36
C ALA A 100 -1.27 -1.24 -8.17
N ILE A 101 -1.72 -2.21 -8.95
CA ILE A 101 -0.85 -3.14 -9.70
C ILE A 101 0.02 -2.40 -10.74
N PRO A 102 -0.51 -1.53 -11.62
CA PRO A 102 0.31 -0.88 -12.64
C PRO A 102 1.43 0.00 -12.07
N GLY A 103 1.13 0.78 -11.03
CA GLY A 103 2.14 1.62 -10.40
C GLY A 103 3.20 0.81 -9.66
N THR A 104 2.79 -0.27 -8.99
CA THR A 104 3.72 -1.17 -8.31
C THR A 104 4.64 -1.87 -9.31
N GLN A 105 4.10 -2.34 -10.43
CA GLN A 105 4.88 -2.93 -11.53
C GLN A 105 5.87 -1.92 -12.12
N GLN A 106 5.45 -0.66 -12.33
CA GLN A 106 6.34 0.38 -12.84
C GLN A 106 7.58 0.58 -11.96
N ALA A 107 7.44 0.50 -10.64
CA ALA A 107 8.58 0.60 -9.73
C ALA A 107 9.54 -0.58 -9.85
N LEU A 108 9.03 -1.80 -10.11
CA LEU A 108 9.84 -3.00 -10.32
C LEU A 108 10.53 -3.04 -11.69
N ASP A 109 9.90 -2.46 -12.72
CA ASP A 109 10.45 -2.41 -14.07
C ASP A 109 11.60 -1.39 -14.20
N ALA A 110 11.76 -0.52 -13.21
CA ALA A 110 12.85 0.44 -13.15
C ALA A 110 14.20 -0.24 -12.86
N GLU A 111 15.29 0.47 -13.09
CA GLU A 111 16.63 -0.01 -12.72
C GLU A 111 16.71 -0.25 -11.20
N ALA A 112 17.27 -1.40 -10.81
CA ALA A 112 17.40 -1.78 -9.40
C ALA A 112 18.63 -1.12 -8.75
N ASP A 113 18.69 0.21 -8.81
CA ASP A 113 19.77 1.05 -8.31
C ASP A 113 19.41 1.84 -7.04
N GLY A 114 18.20 1.59 -6.48
CA GLY A 114 17.68 2.28 -5.30
C GLY A 114 17.04 3.65 -5.58
N TYR A 115 17.02 4.11 -6.83
CA TYR A 115 16.40 5.39 -7.20
C TYR A 115 14.94 5.28 -7.64
N SER A 116 14.39 4.08 -7.66
CA SER A 116 12.95 3.85 -7.81
C SER A 116 12.45 3.05 -6.62
N ILE A 117 11.57 3.66 -5.83
CA ILE A 117 10.94 3.04 -4.67
C ILE A 117 9.42 3.14 -4.80
N VAL A 118 8.69 2.33 -4.07
CA VAL A 118 7.23 2.27 -4.12
C VAL A 118 6.64 2.36 -2.72
N ILE A 119 5.47 2.98 -2.61
CA ILE A 119 4.65 2.88 -1.39
C ILE A 119 4.23 1.43 -1.21
N ALA A 120 4.52 0.87 -0.03
CA ALA A 120 4.15 -0.46 0.39
C ALA A 120 2.91 -0.41 1.30
N TYR A 121 1.85 -1.06 0.85
CA TYR A 121 0.63 -1.33 1.62
C TYR A 121 0.32 -2.83 1.59
N PRO A 122 -0.51 -3.36 2.52
CA PRO A 122 -0.94 -4.76 2.45
C PRO A 122 -1.51 -5.13 1.07
N GLY A 123 -2.28 -4.21 0.48
CA GLY A 123 -2.95 -4.41 -0.82
C GLY A 123 -1.99 -4.79 -1.93
N ASN A 124 -1.03 -3.94 -2.24
CA ASN A 124 -0.14 -4.13 -3.38
C ASN A 124 1.02 -5.10 -3.11
N ILE A 125 1.51 -5.21 -1.87
CA ILE A 125 2.67 -6.05 -1.58
C ILE A 125 2.26 -7.48 -1.20
N CYS A 126 1.21 -7.65 -0.39
CA CYS A 126 0.82 -8.95 0.15
C CYS A 126 -0.42 -9.55 -0.51
N ILE A 127 -1.49 -8.75 -0.67
CA ILE A 127 -2.80 -9.27 -1.07
C ILE A 127 -2.87 -9.58 -2.57
N GLN A 128 -2.50 -8.64 -3.45
CA GLN A 128 -2.62 -8.83 -4.89
C GLN A 128 -1.77 -9.99 -5.42
N PRO A 129 -0.51 -10.20 -4.96
CA PRO A 129 0.24 -11.41 -5.30
C PRO A 129 -0.45 -12.70 -4.86
N ASN A 130 -0.97 -12.76 -3.62
CA ASN A 130 -1.67 -13.93 -3.09
C ASN A 130 -2.98 -14.26 -3.83
N MET A 131 -3.68 -13.24 -4.33
CA MET A 131 -4.89 -13.41 -5.14
C MET A 131 -4.59 -13.82 -6.60
N GLY A 132 -3.32 -13.82 -7.02
CA GLY A 132 -2.94 -14.11 -8.40
C GLY A 132 -3.27 -12.98 -9.39
N ASN A 133 -3.68 -11.81 -8.93
CA ASN A 133 -4.03 -10.67 -9.77
C ASN A 133 -2.81 -9.87 -10.26
N ALA A 134 -1.70 -9.92 -9.50
CA ALA A 134 -0.49 -9.16 -9.81
C ALA A 134 0.34 -9.85 -10.90
N THR A 135 1.06 -9.06 -11.68
CA THR A 135 2.05 -9.52 -12.65
C THR A 135 3.42 -9.76 -12.01
N TYR A 136 3.58 -9.41 -10.76
CA TYR A 136 4.76 -9.53 -9.91
C TYR A 136 4.48 -10.48 -8.74
N GLN A 137 5.54 -10.94 -8.10
CA GLN A 137 5.49 -11.78 -6.91
C GLN A 137 5.92 -11.01 -5.66
N TYR A 138 5.52 -11.47 -4.49
CA TYR A 138 5.98 -10.92 -3.21
C TYR A 138 7.52 -10.91 -3.10
N SER A 139 8.17 -11.97 -3.57
CA SER A 139 9.64 -12.10 -3.58
C SER A 139 10.39 -11.10 -4.45
N ASP A 140 9.67 -10.35 -5.30
CA ASP A 140 10.30 -9.31 -6.14
C ASP A 140 10.59 -8.02 -5.36
N PHE A 141 10.12 -7.94 -4.10
CA PHE A 141 10.30 -6.78 -3.23
C PHE A 141 11.27 -7.06 -2.08
N GLN A 142 11.86 -5.98 -1.60
CA GLN A 142 12.44 -5.90 -0.26
C GLN A 142 11.99 -4.61 0.42
N ALA A 143 11.84 -4.70 1.75
CA ALA A 143 11.41 -3.60 2.59
C ALA A 143 12.50 -2.54 2.73
N ILE A 144 12.10 -1.27 2.80
CA ILE A 144 12.98 -0.14 3.14
C ILE A 144 12.67 0.35 4.56
N ALA A 145 11.42 0.73 4.81
CA ALA A 145 10.97 1.17 6.13
C ALA A 145 9.44 1.14 6.19
N ASN A 146 8.88 0.77 7.34
CA ASN A 146 7.50 1.11 7.66
C ASN A 146 7.44 2.45 8.37
N ILE A 147 6.40 3.22 8.12
CA ILE A 147 6.25 4.58 8.70
C ILE A 147 5.03 4.66 9.59
N THR A 148 3.90 4.11 9.14
CA THR A 148 2.64 4.15 9.89
C THR A 148 2.00 2.78 9.95
N ALA A 149 1.22 2.56 10.99
CA ALA A 149 0.24 1.48 11.04
C ALA A 149 -1.08 2.07 11.50
N SER A 150 -2.17 1.59 10.91
CA SER A 150 -3.52 2.01 11.26
C SER A 150 -4.35 0.77 11.53
N PRO A 151 -5.08 0.70 12.66
CA PRO A 151 -5.92 -0.44 12.92
C PRO A 151 -7.12 -0.47 11.98
N VAL A 152 -7.63 -1.65 11.72
CA VAL A 152 -8.95 -1.82 11.14
C VAL A 152 -9.96 -1.74 12.27
N LEU A 153 -10.89 -0.81 12.18
CA LEU A 153 -11.99 -0.67 13.13
C LEU A 153 -13.25 -1.28 12.53
N PHE A 154 -14.03 -1.95 13.39
CA PHE A 154 -15.37 -2.41 13.07
C PHE A 154 -16.38 -1.48 13.71
N ALA A 155 -17.26 -0.90 12.89
CA ALA A 155 -18.29 0.03 13.31
C ALA A 155 -19.67 -0.46 12.88
N VAL A 156 -20.65 -0.17 13.71
CA VAL A 156 -22.06 -0.53 13.49
C VAL A 156 -22.91 0.72 13.48
N GLN A 157 -24.18 0.59 13.08
CA GLN A 157 -25.13 1.68 13.18
C GLN A 157 -25.28 2.13 14.66
N GLU A 158 -25.37 3.43 14.90
CA GLU A 158 -25.45 3.99 16.26
C GLU A 158 -26.64 3.45 17.06
N SER A 159 -27.76 3.14 16.39
CA SER A 159 -28.96 2.55 17.00
C SER A 159 -28.93 1.03 17.13
N ALA A 160 -27.81 0.36 16.86
CA ALA A 160 -27.67 -1.08 17.00
C ALA A 160 -28.00 -1.54 18.44
N PRO A 161 -28.61 -2.74 18.63
CA PRO A 161 -29.09 -3.19 19.92
C PRO A 161 -28.00 -3.72 20.87
N TYR A 162 -26.73 -3.57 20.52
CA TYR A 162 -25.54 -3.92 21.29
C TYR A 162 -24.61 -2.72 21.34
N ASP A 163 -23.83 -2.61 22.43
CA ASP A 163 -23.02 -1.41 22.68
C ASP A 163 -21.50 -1.65 22.44
N ASP A 164 -21.07 -2.90 22.46
CA ASP A 164 -19.68 -3.32 22.39
C ASP A 164 -19.51 -4.54 21.48
N PHE A 165 -18.28 -4.97 21.31
CA PHE A 165 -17.92 -6.10 20.44
C PHE A 165 -18.42 -7.43 21.02
N THR A 166 -18.28 -7.62 22.32
CA THR A 166 -18.78 -8.83 23.02
C THR A 166 -20.28 -8.98 22.83
N GLY A 167 -21.04 -7.91 23.04
CA GLY A 167 -22.50 -7.91 22.85
C GLY A 167 -22.89 -8.15 21.38
N TRP A 168 -22.11 -7.63 20.42
CA TRP A 168 -22.33 -7.93 19.00
C TRP A 168 -22.12 -9.42 18.69
N VAL A 169 -21.05 -10.04 19.22
CA VAL A 169 -20.78 -11.49 19.02
C VAL A 169 -21.91 -12.34 19.60
N GLU A 170 -22.41 -12.00 20.79
CA GLU A 170 -23.54 -12.70 21.40
C GLU A 170 -24.82 -12.53 20.57
N TRP A 171 -25.05 -11.33 20.08
CA TRP A 171 -26.22 -11.03 19.22
C TRP A 171 -26.18 -11.84 17.92
N VAL A 172 -25.06 -11.86 17.21
CA VAL A 172 -24.89 -12.64 15.97
C VAL A 172 -25.14 -14.13 16.18
N LYS A 173 -24.58 -14.70 17.26
CA LYS A 173 -24.81 -16.11 17.63
C LYS A 173 -26.28 -16.44 17.94
N ALA A 174 -27.03 -15.45 18.43
CA ALA A 174 -28.46 -15.60 18.71
C ALA A 174 -29.34 -15.38 17.48
N HIS A 175 -28.82 -14.69 16.43
CA HIS A 175 -29.56 -14.30 15.23
C HIS A 175 -28.77 -14.64 13.95
N PRO A 176 -28.46 -15.93 13.72
CA PRO A 176 -27.63 -16.34 12.57
C PRO A 176 -28.25 -15.91 11.24
N GLY A 177 -27.44 -15.32 10.37
CA GLY A 177 -27.83 -14.85 9.04
C GLY A 177 -28.58 -13.50 9.00
N GLU A 178 -28.86 -12.88 10.16
CA GLU A 178 -29.59 -11.59 10.19
C GLU A 178 -28.64 -10.38 10.12
N PHE A 179 -27.36 -10.54 10.50
CA PHE A 179 -26.39 -9.42 10.45
C PHE A 179 -25.77 -9.30 9.07
N THR A 180 -25.76 -8.06 8.54
CA THR A 180 -25.06 -7.74 7.31
C THR A 180 -23.86 -6.84 7.61
N PHE A 181 -22.73 -7.08 6.93
CA PHE A 181 -21.60 -6.16 6.99
C PHE A 181 -21.06 -5.84 5.60
N CYS A 182 -20.38 -4.71 5.48
CA CYS A 182 -19.73 -4.30 4.26
C CYS A 182 -18.32 -3.76 4.52
N THR A 183 -17.57 -3.59 3.43
CA THR A 183 -16.28 -2.90 3.40
C THR A 183 -16.19 -2.14 2.08
N GLY A 184 -15.20 -1.25 1.95
CA GLY A 184 -15.01 -0.46 0.74
C GLY A 184 -14.51 -1.24 -0.48
N SER A 185 -14.15 -2.53 -0.33
CA SER A 185 -13.74 -3.41 -1.43
C SER A 185 -13.74 -4.87 -1.00
N LEU A 186 -14.17 -5.73 -1.90
CA LEU A 186 -13.99 -7.18 -1.75
C LEU A 186 -12.49 -7.52 -1.83
N GLY A 187 -12.01 -8.38 -0.93
CA GLY A 187 -10.58 -8.76 -0.87
C GLY A 187 -9.64 -7.66 -0.37
N GLY A 188 -10.15 -6.49 0.00
CA GLY A 188 -9.35 -5.44 0.64
C GLY A 188 -8.99 -5.78 2.09
N THR A 189 -7.99 -5.09 2.66
CA THR A 189 -7.52 -5.34 4.02
C THR A 189 -8.65 -5.35 5.07
N PRO A 190 -9.60 -4.40 5.10
CA PRO A 190 -10.70 -4.46 6.07
C PRO A 190 -11.63 -5.66 5.87
N HIS A 191 -11.84 -6.11 4.63
CA HIS A 191 -12.61 -7.34 4.35
C HIS A 191 -11.92 -8.56 4.92
N LEU A 192 -10.61 -8.71 4.64
CA LEU A 192 -9.83 -9.84 5.12
C LEU A 192 -9.70 -9.83 6.65
N ALA A 193 -9.58 -8.65 7.28
CA ALA A 193 -9.58 -8.50 8.73
C ALA A 193 -10.88 -9.03 9.36
N MET A 194 -12.03 -8.62 8.82
CA MET A 194 -13.32 -9.13 9.26
C MET A 194 -13.41 -10.65 9.08
N MET A 195 -13.02 -11.17 7.94
CA MET A 195 -13.12 -12.60 7.68
C MET A 195 -12.20 -13.42 8.58
N LYS A 196 -10.96 -12.97 8.85
CA LYS A 196 -10.07 -13.62 9.83
C LYS A 196 -10.76 -13.73 11.20
N MET A 197 -11.31 -12.63 11.68
CA MET A 197 -12.02 -12.56 12.96
C MET A 197 -13.25 -13.48 12.96
N LEU A 198 -14.09 -13.45 11.91
CA LEU A 198 -15.29 -14.28 11.80
C LEU A 198 -14.96 -15.78 11.81
N TYR A 199 -13.92 -16.19 11.06
CA TYR A 199 -13.44 -17.59 11.07
C TYR A 199 -12.90 -17.99 12.45
N ALA A 200 -12.14 -17.13 13.11
CA ALA A 200 -11.61 -17.42 14.45
C ALA A 200 -12.73 -17.57 15.50
N LEU A 201 -13.84 -16.85 15.34
CA LEU A 201 -15.03 -16.96 16.20
C LEU A 201 -15.95 -18.12 15.79
N GLY A 202 -15.76 -18.70 14.59
CA GLY A 202 -16.62 -19.76 14.03
C GLY A 202 -18.02 -19.27 13.68
N ILE A 203 -18.18 -17.98 13.30
CA ILE A 203 -19.48 -17.34 12.95
C ILE A 203 -19.49 -16.78 11.53
N GLN A 204 -18.56 -17.21 10.68
CA GLN A 204 -18.47 -16.74 9.29
C GLN A 204 -19.73 -17.00 8.46
N ASP A 205 -20.48 -18.05 8.79
CA ASP A 205 -21.73 -18.42 8.12
C ASP A 205 -22.97 -17.75 8.73
N ASP A 206 -22.79 -17.09 9.89
CA ASP A 206 -23.88 -16.40 10.61
C ASP A 206 -24.01 -14.92 10.22
N VAL A 207 -23.14 -14.42 9.36
CA VAL A 207 -23.16 -13.03 8.87
C VAL A 207 -23.14 -12.98 7.35
N VAL A 208 -23.70 -11.91 6.79
CA VAL A 208 -23.79 -11.74 5.33
C VAL A 208 -22.92 -10.57 4.90
N TYR A 209 -21.92 -10.84 4.05
CA TYR A 209 -21.12 -9.78 3.43
C TYR A 209 -21.84 -9.16 2.23
N VAL A 210 -21.87 -7.83 2.17
CA VAL A 210 -22.44 -7.06 1.06
C VAL A 210 -21.34 -6.20 0.44
N PRO A 211 -20.89 -6.47 -0.79
CA PRO A 211 -19.79 -5.73 -1.40
C PRO A 211 -20.16 -4.31 -1.79
N TYR A 212 -19.27 -3.35 -1.53
CA TYR A 212 -19.31 -1.98 -2.00
C TYR A 212 -18.00 -1.63 -2.75
N SER A 213 -18.03 -0.54 -3.54
CA SER A 213 -16.88 -0.13 -4.35
C SER A 213 -16.07 1.02 -3.74
N GLY A 214 -16.39 1.43 -2.51
CA GLY A 214 -15.69 2.51 -1.82
C GLY A 214 -16.10 2.66 -0.37
N ASN A 215 -15.19 3.15 0.48
CA ASN A 215 -15.45 3.36 1.91
C ASN A 215 -16.59 4.36 2.18
N SER A 216 -16.73 5.39 1.34
CA SER A 216 -17.80 6.38 1.49
C SER A 216 -19.19 5.78 1.26
N GLU A 217 -19.32 4.87 0.30
CA GLU A 217 -20.58 4.16 0.02
C GLU A 217 -20.90 3.17 1.14
N ALA A 218 -19.90 2.41 1.60
CA ALA A 218 -20.05 1.48 2.71
C ALA A 218 -20.50 2.20 4.00
N TYR A 219 -19.83 3.30 4.35
CA TYR A 219 -20.24 4.14 5.48
C TYR A 219 -21.68 4.66 5.33
N ALA A 220 -22.04 5.22 4.16
CA ALA A 220 -23.37 5.77 3.93
C ALA A 220 -24.47 4.72 4.07
N ALA A 221 -24.21 3.47 3.63
CA ALA A 221 -25.15 2.36 3.75
C ALA A 221 -25.40 1.98 5.22
N VAL A 222 -24.38 2.00 6.08
CA VAL A 222 -24.51 1.72 7.51
C VAL A 222 -25.16 2.90 8.23
N ALA A 223 -24.70 4.12 7.98
CA ALA A 223 -25.31 5.33 8.57
C ALA A 223 -26.80 5.47 8.20
N GLY A 224 -27.18 5.04 7.00
CA GLY A 224 -28.58 5.00 6.52
C GLY A 224 -29.38 3.80 6.99
N GLY A 225 -28.81 2.87 7.76
CA GLY A 225 -29.50 1.68 8.29
C GLY A 225 -29.80 0.60 7.24
N GLN A 226 -29.13 0.61 6.10
CA GLN A 226 -29.27 -0.41 5.04
C GLN A 226 -28.41 -1.64 5.33
N ILE A 227 -27.30 -1.46 6.01
CA ILE A 227 -26.30 -2.48 6.39
C ILE A 227 -26.06 -2.35 7.89
N GLY A 228 -25.89 -3.47 8.59
CA GLY A 228 -25.71 -3.50 10.03
C GLY A 228 -24.38 -2.96 10.52
N GLY A 229 -23.30 -3.16 9.75
CA GLY A 229 -21.96 -2.67 10.12
C GLY A 229 -20.99 -2.62 8.95
N TYR A 230 -19.87 -1.94 9.17
CA TYR A 230 -18.76 -1.90 8.21
C TYR A 230 -17.41 -1.95 8.92
N ALA A 231 -16.40 -2.46 8.21
CA ALA A 231 -15.01 -2.36 8.65
C ALA A 231 -14.23 -1.45 7.69
N ALA A 232 -13.41 -0.60 8.29
CA ALA A 232 -12.52 0.30 7.56
C ALA A 232 -11.27 0.61 8.39
N VAL A 233 -10.22 1.14 7.77
CA VAL A 233 -9.09 1.74 8.51
C VAL A 233 -9.61 2.87 9.39
N ALA A 234 -8.90 3.17 10.47
CA ALA A 234 -9.34 4.16 11.48
C ALA A 234 -9.79 5.49 10.86
N SER A 235 -9.10 6.01 9.83
CA SER A 235 -9.48 7.24 9.12
C SER A 235 -10.87 7.17 8.47
N GLY A 236 -11.35 5.98 8.14
CA GLY A 236 -12.68 5.74 7.59
C GLY A 236 -13.80 5.66 8.64
N VAL A 237 -13.47 5.60 9.93
CA VAL A 237 -14.42 5.44 11.05
C VAL A 237 -14.41 6.63 11.99
N VAL A 238 -13.23 7.18 12.27
CA VAL A 238 -13.06 8.31 13.20
C VAL A 238 -13.84 9.54 12.73
N ASN A 239 -14.54 10.17 13.67
CA ASN A 239 -15.40 11.35 13.43
C ASN A 239 -16.55 11.12 12.42
N LYS A 240 -17.01 9.88 12.25
CA LYS A 240 -18.22 9.59 11.45
C LYS A 240 -19.45 9.65 12.33
N GLU A 241 -20.49 10.30 11.81
CA GLU A 241 -21.80 10.40 12.47
C GLU A 241 -22.68 9.16 12.19
N PHE A 242 -23.65 8.89 13.03
CA PHE A 242 -24.65 7.80 12.90
C PHE A 242 -24.06 6.37 12.92
N VAL A 243 -22.79 6.24 13.23
CA VAL A 243 -22.11 4.95 13.43
C VAL A 243 -21.27 4.99 14.70
N LYS A 244 -21.20 3.86 15.40
CA LYS A 244 -20.33 3.69 16.56
C LYS A 244 -19.31 2.61 16.28
N PRO A 245 -18.02 2.85 16.48
CA PRO A 245 -17.03 1.79 16.48
C PRO A 245 -17.23 0.92 17.73
N ILE A 246 -17.16 -0.39 17.56
CA ILE A 246 -17.33 -1.36 18.66
C ILE A 246 -16.11 -2.28 18.82
N ALA A 247 -15.23 -2.36 17.83
CA ALA A 247 -14.03 -3.18 17.93
C ALA A 247 -12.84 -2.56 17.21
N ASN A 248 -11.65 -2.78 17.79
CA ASN A 248 -10.37 -2.65 17.13
C ASN A 248 -9.89 -4.06 16.71
N LEU A 249 -9.84 -4.30 15.40
CA LEU A 249 -9.40 -5.58 14.81
C LEU A 249 -7.89 -5.63 14.57
N GLY A 250 -7.14 -4.58 14.94
CA GLY A 250 -5.70 -4.46 14.80
C GLY A 250 -4.95 -4.63 16.11
N THR A 251 -3.62 -4.56 16.04
CA THR A 251 -2.72 -4.52 17.20
C THR A 251 -2.41 -3.10 17.65
N VAL A 252 -2.55 -2.14 16.75
CA VAL A 252 -2.26 -0.73 16.99
C VAL A 252 -3.46 -0.07 17.65
N GLU A 253 -3.22 0.67 18.73
CA GLU A 253 -4.26 1.43 19.41
C GLU A 253 -4.79 2.56 18.49
N CYS A 254 -6.10 2.79 18.53
CA CYS A 254 -6.72 3.95 17.90
C CYS A 254 -6.80 5.10 18.91
N PRO A 255 -6.01 6.19 18.76
CA PRO A 255 -6.00 7.27 19.75
C PRO A 255 -7.35 7.97 19.94
N ALA A 256 -8.24 7.92 18.95
CA ALA A 256 -9.58 8.48 19.05
C ALA A 256 -10.54 7.61 19.86
N TYR A 257 -10.23 6.32 20.02
CA TYR A 257 -11.04 5.32 20.71
C TYR A 257 -10.14 4.33 21.47
N PRO A 258 -9.45 4.78 22.55
CA PRO A 258 -8.45 3.96 23.24
C PRO A 258 -9.06 2.78 24.01
N ASP A 259 -10.34 2.85 24.37
CA ASP A 259 -11.04 1.84 25.18
C ASP A 259 -11.88 0.85 24.33
N LEU A 260 -11.68 0.82 22.98
CA LEU A 260 -12.37 -0.17 22.17
C LEU A 260 -11.94 -1.59 22.53
N GLU A 261 -12.92 -2.47 22.60
CA GLU A 261 -12.66 -3.90 22.69
C GLU A 261 -11.82 -4.39 21.51
N THR A 262 -11.01 -5.40 21.78
CA THR A 262 -10.10 -6.03 20.82
C THR A 262 -10.51 -7.49 20.57
N LEU A 263 -9.77 -8.19 19.75
CA LEU A 263 -10.00 -9.61 19.48
C LEU A 263 -9.90 -10.45 20.76
N THR A 264 -9.07 -10.06 21.74
CA THR A 264 -8.90 -10.80 23.00
C THR A 264 -10.14 -10.77 23.89
N ASP A 265 -10.92 -9.71 23.85
CA ASP A 265 -12.14 -9.56 24.65
C ASP A 265 -13.23 -10.56 24.24
N VAL A 266 -13.18 -11.04 23.00
CA VAL A 266 -14.08 -12.08 22.48
C VAL A 266 -13.40 -13.45 22.35
N GLY A 267 -12.20 -13.62 22.93
CA GLY A 267 -11.49 -14.90 22.99
C GLY A 267 -10.74 -15.26 21.70
N VAL A 268 -10.48 -14.31 20.82
CA VAL A 268 -9.70 -14.52 19.59
C VAL A 268 -8.25 -14.10 19.85
N ASP A 269 -7.29 -14.90 19.38
CA ASP A 269 -5.86 -14.63 19.51
C ASP A 269 -5.46 -13.41 18.66
N MET A 270 -4.58 -12.56 19.19
CA MET A 270 -4.10 -11.36 18.51
C MET A 270 -3.27 -11.65 17.25
N SER A 271 -2.84 -12.89 17.01
CA SER A 271 -2.28 -13.31 15.71
C SER A 271 -3.28 -13.15 14.55
N GLN A 272 -4.57 -13.07 14.88
CA GLN A 272 -5.62 -12.77 13.89
C GLN A 272 -5.84 -11.28 13.65
N ALA A 273 -5.20 -10.41 14.42
CA ALA A 273 -5.30 -8.97 14.24
C ALA A 273 -4.73 -8.53 12.90
N THR A 274 -5.22 -7.40 12.41
CA THR A 274 -4.85 -6.88 11.09
C THR A 274 -4.73 -5.37 11.15
N ASP A 275 -3.50 -4.88 10.99
CA ASP A 275 -3.22 -3.47 10.81
C ASP A 275 -2.96 -3.16 9.34
N VAL A 276 -3.23 -1.94 8.96
CA VAL A 276 -2.88 -1.42 7.64
C VAL A 276 -1.57 -0.65 7.77
N PHE A 277 -0.48 -1.27 7.39
CA PHE A 277 0.81 -0.61 7.32
C PHE A 277 0.92 0.30 6.09
N CYS A 278 1.71 1.36 6.21
CA CYS A 278 2.16 2.17 5.08
C CYS A 278 3.64 2.46 5.24
N GLY A 279 4.40 1.96 4.29
CA GLY A 279 5.84 2.07 4.26
C GLY A 279 6.38 2.17 2.84
N PHE A 280 7.64 1.86 2.69
CA PHE A 280 8.38 1.92 1.43
C PHE A 280 9.06 0.60 1.14
N ALA A 281 9.05 0.21 -0.13
CA ALA A 281 9.75 -0.97 -0.64
C ALA A 281 10.46 -0.65 -1.95
N CYS A 282 11.36 -1.51 -2.36
CA CYS A 282 12.01 -1.46 -3.66
C CYS A 282 12.14 -2.87 -4.25
N SER A 283 12.73 -2.97 -5.47
CA SER A 283 13.05 -4.27 -6.06
C SER A 283 14.02 -5.05 -5.16
N SER A 284 13.78 -6.36 -5.03
CA SER A 284 14.67 -7.29 -4.29
C SER A 284 16.09 -7.36 -4.86
N ASN A 285 16.31 -6.82 -6.06
CA ASN A 285 17.62 -6.75 -6.70
C ASN A 285 18.45 -5.51 -6.31
N VAL A 286 17.91 -4.57 -5.55
CA VAL A 286 18.66 -3.43 -5.00
C VAL A 286 19.63 -3.95 -3.93
N ASP A 287 20.88 -3.45 -3.91
CA ASP A 287 21.84 -3.89 -2.93
C ASP A 287 21.47 -3.46 -1.49
N LYS A 288 21.87 -4.27 -0.52
CA LYS A 288 21.52 -4.04 0.89
C LYS A 288 22.09 -2.74 1.48
N GLU A 289 23.24 -2.27 0.98
CA GLU A 289 23.84 -1.03 1.46
C GLU A 289 22.97 0.16 1.08
N THR A 290 22.47 0.18 -0.15
CA THR A 290 21.52 1.18 -0.65
C THR A 290 20.21 1.14 0.13
N VAL A 291 19.65 -0.05 0.38
CA VAL A 291 18.43 -0.21 1.19
C VAL A 291 18.63 0.32 2.61
N ASN A 292 19.76 -0.02 3.26
CA ASN A 292 20.08 0.45 4.60
C ASN A 292 20.24 1.97 4.64
N ALA A 293 20.89 2.57 3.62
CA ALA A 293 21.04 4.02 3.54
C ALA A 293 19.68 4.73 3.43
N LEU A 294 18.74 4.18 2.66
CA LEU A 294 17.37 4.67 2.58
C LEU A 294 16.64 4.51 3.91
N SER A 295 16.72 3.33 4.53
CA SER A 295 16.11 3.04 5.82
C SER A 295 16.60 4.00 6.91
N ASP A 296 17.92 4.23 6.99
CA ASP A 296 18.52 5.18 7.93
C ASP A 296 18.05 6.63 7.70
N ALA A 297 17.85 7.02 6.44
CA ALA A 297 17.33 8.35 6.11
C ALA A 297 15.89 8.51 6.59
N PHE A 298 15.04 7.50 6.40
CA PHE A 298 13.68 7.49 6.93
C PHE A 298 13.65 7.48 8.46
N ALA A 299 14.52 6.69 9.12
CA ALA A 299 14.65 6.67 10.58
C ALA A 299 14.88 8.06 11.14
N LYS A 300 15.89 8.75 10.60
CA LYS A 300 16.26 10.11 11.03
C LYS A 300 15.15 11.13 10.76
N ALA A 301 14.46 11.02 9.63
CA ALA A 301 13.33 11.90 9.32
C ALA A 301 12.17 11.68 10.31
N MET A 302 11.89 10.43 10.70
CA MET A 302 10.85 10.12 11.68
C MET A 302 11.15 10.63 13.09
N GLU A 303 12.40 10.92 13.43
CA GLU A 303 12.78 11.51 14.72
C GLU A 303 12.57 13.04 14.79
N LEU A 304 12.34 13.69 13.64
CA LEU A 304 12.18 15.14 13.59
C LEU A 304 10.85 15.59 14.21
N PRO A 305 10.86 16.59 15.13
CA PRO A 305 9.63 17.08 15.75
C PRO A 305 8.58 17.58 14.75
N GLU A 306 9.01 18.25 13.67
CA GLU A 306 8.11 18.72 12.62
C GLU A 306 7.44 17.58 11.86
N VAL A 307 8.14 16.46 11.66
CA VAL A 307 7.58 15.26 11.02
C VAL A 307 6.54 14.61 11.94
N GLN A 308 6.89 14.43 13.22
CA GLN A 308 5.97 13.91 14.23
C GLN A 308 4.68 14.77 14.34
N GLU A 309 4.83 16.07 14.30
CA GLU A 309 3.69 17.00 14.35
C GLU A 309 2.82 16.90 13.08
N ASN A 310 3.42 16.74 11.90
CA ASN A 310 2.69 16.54 10.65
C ASN A 310 1.82 15.28 10.70
N PHE A 311 2.38 14.16 11.17
CA PHE A 311 1.63 12.91 11.34
C PHE A 311 0.49 13.04 12.35
N LYS A 312 0.77 13.68 13.49
CA LYS A 312 -0.24 13.94 14.52
C LYS A 312 -1.40 14.81 14.01
N ASN A 313 -1.10 15.87 13.25
CA ASN A 313 -2.10 16.78 12.70
C ASN A 313 -3.05 16.08 11.71
N LEU A 314 -2.61 15.00 11.07
CA LEU A 314 -3.40 14.17 10.17
C LEU A 314 -4.00 12.94 10.87
N ASN A 315 -3.83 12.81 12.18
CA ASN A 315 -4.28 11.66 12.99
C ASN A 315 -3.69 10.32 12.52
N TYR A 316 -2.46 10.32 12.00
CA TYR A 316 -1.74 9.09 11.70
C TYR A 316 -1.02 8.57 12.95
N THR A 317 -1.12 7.28 13.19
CA THR A 317 -0.29 6.58 14.17
C THR A 317 1.02 6.19 13.53
N THR A 318 2.13 6.75 14.03
CA THR A 318 3.46 6.38 13.57
C THR A 318 3.85 5.01 14.14
N ASN A 319 4.40 4.15 13.29
CA ASN A 319 4.92 2.84 13.64
C ASN A 319 6.17 2.57 12.79
N TYR A 320 7.27 3.18 13.19
CA TYR A 320 8.52 3.02 12.45
C TYR A 320 9.10 1.62 12.66
N LEU A 321 9.37 0.93 11.54
CA LEU A 321 10.18 -0.28 11.48
C LEU A 321 11.30 -0.06 10.45
N ASN A 322 12.52 -0.43 10.78
CA ASN A 322 13.64 -0.42 9.83
C ASN A 322 13.47 -1.51 8.76
N ALA A 323 14.39 -1.59 7.81
CA ALA A 323 14.29 -2.53 6.68
C ALA A 323 14.18 -4.00 7.13
N GLU A 324 14.94 -4.42 8.14
CA GLU A 324 14.95 -5.80 8.63
C GLU A 324 13.65 -6.15 9.36
N ASP A 325 13.24 -5.29 10.31
CA ASP A 325 12.01 -5.49 11.09
C ASP A 325 10.78 -5.39 10.18
N PHE A 326 10.79 -4.47 9.20
CA PHE A 326 9.69 -4.35 8.26
C PHE A 326 9.62 -5.54 7.30
N GLN A 327 10.75 -6.10 6.85
CA GLN A 327 10.75 -7.32 6.05
C GLN A 327 10.13 -8.49 6.82
N ALA A 328 10.53 -8.69 8.08
CA ALA A 328 9.94 -9.73 8.93
C ALA A 328 8.42 -9.54 9.09
N TYR A 329 7.99 -8.30 9.29
CA TYR A 329 6.56 -7.96 9.38
C TYR A 329 5.82 -8.21 8.06
N LEU A 330 6.42 -7.92 6.91
CA LEU A 330 5.85 -8.21 5.60
C LEU A 330 5.72 -9.73 5.36
N ASP A 331 6.73 -10.52 5.76
CA ASP A 331 6.73 -11.98 5.62
C ASP A 331 5.57 -12.60 6.40
N GLU A 332 5.38 -12.19 7.66
CA GLU A 332 4.26 -12.65 8.50
C GLU A 332 2.91 -12.27 7.90
N ASN A 333 2.78 -11.03 7.42
CA ASN A 333 1.52 -10.56 6.81
C ASN A 333 1.22 -11.29 5.50
N TYR A 334 2.23 -11.53 4.65
CA TYR A 334 2.06 -12.25 3.39
C TYR A 334 1.49 -13.65 3.62
N GLU A 335 2.07 -14.40 4.56
CA GLU A 335 1.59 -15.74 4.94
C GLU A 335 0.18 -15.70 5.55
N ALA A 336 -0.09 -14.74 6.43
CA ALA A 336 -1.41 -14.59 7.04
C ALA A 336 -2.50 -14.30 6.00
N TYR A 337 -2.23 -13.42 5.04
CA TYR A 337 -3.18 -13.15 3.95
C TYR A 337 -3.35 -14.35 3.01
N ALA A 338 -2.27 -15.11 2.73
CA ALA A 338 -2.36 -16.33 1.91
C ALA A 338 -3.38 -17.31 2.48
N GLN A 339 -3.34 -17.56 3.80
CA GLN A 339 -4.27 -18.46 4.47
C GLN A 339 -5.72 -17.98 4.37
N VAL A 340 -5.97 -16.71 4.59
CA VAL A 340 -7.34 -16.15 4.54
C VAL A 340 -7.88 -16.15 3.12
N ILE A 341 -7.08 -15.75 2.13
CA ILE A 341 -7.46 -15.73 0.71
C ILE A 341 -7.79 -17.14 0.23
N GLN A 342 -7.01 -18.14 0.64
CA GLN A 342 -7.27 -19.54 0.33
C GLN A 342 -8.59 -20.03 0.97
N ASN A 343 -8.84 -19.70 2.23
CA ASN A 343 -10.07 -20.09 2.94
C ASN A 343 -11.33 -19.46 2.33
N LEU A 344 -11.19 -18.29 1.71
CA LEU A 344 -12.28 -17.56 1.05
C LEU A 344 -12.47 -17.92 -0.43
N ASP A 345 -11.61 -18.79 -1.00
CA ASP A 345 -11.59 -19.14 -2.45
C ASP A 345 -11.53 -17.87 -3.34
N LEU A 346 -10.70 -16.90 -2.94
CA LEU A 346 -10.51 -15.62 -3.66
C LEU A 346 -9.36 -15.66 -4.68
N THR A 347 -8.71 -16.79 -4.86
CA THR A 347 -7.66 -16.99 -5.90
C THR A 347 -8.30 -17.08 -7.28
N GLN A 348 -7.70 -16.42 -8.28
CA GLN A 348 -8.11 -16.52 -9.69
C GLN A 348 -7.32 -17.59 -10.42
#